data_6082dd3aa538e3dba76a6ef1f4f92138
#
_entry.id   6082dd3aa538e3dba76a6ef1f4f92138
#
_cell.length_a   1.000
_cell.length_b   1.000
_cell.length_c   1.000
_cell.angle_alpha   90.00
_cell.angle_beta   90.00
_cell.angle_gamma   90.00
#
_symmetry.space_group_name_H-M   'P 1'
#
loop_
_entity.id
_entity.type
_entity.pdbx_description
1 polymer ?
#
loop_
_entity_poly.entity_id
_entity_poly.type
_entity_poly.pdbx_seq_one_letter_code
_entity_poly.pdbx_strand_id
1 'polypeptide(L)'
;MRIAHRSRPSIPPRSAFAGFCFPPDVIAVAVRWYLRFGLSYRDVEELLTERGVEVDHVTVYRWVLRFTPLLADAARPCRHAVGDRWQVDETYVKVTGQWRYVYRAIDQFGQVIDVFVSARRDAKAARRFFERAVGATKLTPVEVVTDQASAYPAVLEELLPAAWHRTDQYANNRVEADHGRLKARLRPMRGLKHDRSARVIIGGDAGPGYVQATWTSSAAWQPRARPEAAET
;
A
#
# COMPACT_ATOMS: atom_id res chain seq x y z
N MET A 1 24.50 -37.57 -34.68
CA MET A 1 23.28 -36.85 -35.12
C MET A 1 22.60 -36.34 -33.84
N ARG A 2 22.77 -35.06 -33.45
CA ARG A 2 22.20 -34.50 -32.22
C ARG A 2 20.81 -33.94 -32.54
N ILE A 3 19.78 -34.50 -31.96
CA ILE A 3 18.40 -34.05 -32.08
C ILE A 3 18.28 -32.75 -31.27
N ALA A 4 18.07 -31.62 -31.96
CA ALA A 4 17.81 -30.32 -31.35
C ALA A 4 16.43 -30.36 -30.67
N HIS A 5 16.39 -30.30 -29.35
CA HIS A 5 15.17 -30.09 -28.60
C HIS A 5 14.61 -28.71 -28.94
N ARG A 6 13.55 -28.67 -29.74
CA ARG A 6 12.73 -27.45 -29.92
C ARG A 6 12.10 -27.11 -28.58
N SER A 7 12.58 -26.05 -27.94
CA SER A 7 11.93 -25.46 -26.78
C SER A 7 10.52 -25.01 -27.18
N ARG A 8 9.51 -25.48 -26.45
CA ARG A 8 8.13 -24.98 -26.62
C ARG A 8 8.12 -23.48 -26.41
N PRO A 9 7.44 -22.69 -27.26
CA PRO A 9 7.29 -21.26 -27.03
C PRO A 9 6.57 -21.07 -25.68
N SER A 10 7.20 -20.32 -24.77
CA SER A 10 6.59 -19.96 -23.49
C SER A 10 5.39 -19.05 -23.77
N ILE A 11 4.20 -19.50 -23.41
CA ILE A 11 2.99 -18.65 -23.45
C ILE A 11 3.26 -17.46 -22.54
N PRO A 12 3.20 -16.21 -23.06
CA PRO A 12 3.43 -15.04 -22.23
C PRO A 12 2.43 -15.04 -21.04
N PRO A 13 2.86 -14.63 -19.83
CA PRO A 13 1.98 -14.60 -18.69
C PRO A 13 0.78 -13.71 -19.00
N ARG A 14 -0.43 -14.20 -18.71
CA ARG A 14 -1.65 -13.42 -18.90
C ARG A 14 -1.57 -12.12 -18.08
N SER A 15 -1.90 -10.99 -18.69
CA SER A 15 -1.99 -9.71 -17.99
C SER A 15 -2.87 -9.83 -16.73
N ALA A 16 -2.49 -9.18 -15.65
CA ALA A 16 -3.30 -9.11 -14.43
C ALA A 16 -4.70 -8.54 -14.67
N PHE A 17 -4.88 -7.80 -15.75
CA PHE A 17 -6.14 -7.19 -16.20
C PHE A 17 -6.93 -8.06 -17.19
N ALA A 18 -6.43 -9.24 -17.53
CA ALA A 18 -7.13 -10.14 -18.46
C ALA A 18 -8.50 -10.55 -17.89
N GLY A 19 -9.55 -10.43 -18.72
CA GLY A 19 -10.92 -10.74 -18.35
C GLY A 19 -11.70 -9.58 -17.72
N PHE A 20 -11.11 -8.39 -17.61
CA PHE A 20 -11.82 -7.18 -17.20
C PHE A 20 -12.31 -6.42 -18.44
N CYS A 21 -13.56 -5.92 -18.38
CA CYS A 21 -14.20 -5.19 -19.50
C CYS A 21 -13.63 -3.78 -19.68
N PHE A 22 -12.94 -3.24 -18.68
CA PHE A 22 -12.38 -1.89 -18.72
C PHE A 22 -10.90 -1.91 -19.07
N PRO A 23 -10.40 -0.87 -19.76
CA PRO A 23 -8.97 -0.73 -20.05
C PRO A 23 -8.12 -0.74 -18.78
N PRO A 24 -6.93 -1.36 -18.80
CA PRO A 24 -6.01 -1.39 -17.67
C PRO A 24 -5.71 -0.01 -17.06
N ASP A 25 -5.57 1.00 -17.92
CA ASP A 25 -5.26 2.37 -17.51
C ASP A 25 -6.39 3.00 -16.70
N VAL A 26 -7.65 2.75 -17.07
CA VAL A 26 -8.83 3.22 -16.33
C VAL A 26 -8.85 2.61 -14.94
N ILE A 27 -8.66 1.28 -14.86
CA ILE A 27 -8.64 0.57 -13.58
C ILE A 27 -7.51 1.09 -12.69
N ALA A 28 -6.33 1.23 -13.24
CA ALA A 28 -5.16 1.67 -12.51
C ALA A 28 -5.31 3.14 -12.02
N VAL A 29 -5.85 4.04 -12.86
CA VAL A 29 -6.14 5.44 -12.47
C VAL A 29 -7.18 5.49 -11.36
N ALA A 30 -8.27 4.73 -11.46
CA ALA A 30 -9.31 4.68 -10.43
C ALA A 30 -8.75 4.22 -9.08
N VAL A 31 -7.98 3.13 -9.06
CA VAL A 31 -7.34 2.62 -7.84
C VAL A 31 -6.37 3.66 -7.26
N ARG A 32 -5.57 4.30 -8.10
CA ARG A 32 -4.65 5.37 -7.69
C ARG A 32 -5.39 6.56 -7.09
N TRP A 33 -6.44 7.06 -7.72
CA TRP A 33 -7.22 8.19 -7.22
C TRP A 33 -7.76 7.89 -5.83
N TYR A 34 -8.38 6.73 -5.67
CA TYR A 34 -8.88 6.28 -4.37
C TYR A 34 -7.79 6.23 -3.31
N LEU A 35 -6.64 5.64 -3.61
CA LEU A 35 -5.54 5.50 -2.66
C LEU A 35 -4.83 6.83 -2.37
N ARG A 36 -4.71 7.73 -3.35
CA ARG A 36 -3.90 8.94 -3.24
C ARG A 36 -4.64 10.13 -2.65
N PHE A 37 -5.91 10.32 -3.01
CA PHE A 37 -6.62 11.56 -2.74
C PHE A 37 -7.69 11.46 -1.64
N GLY A 38 -7.80 10.32 -0.95
CA GLY A 38 -8.79 10.16 0.11
C GLY A 38 -10.23 10.24 -0.36
N LEU A 39 -10.49 9.88 -1.61
CA LEU A 39 -11.81 9.88 -2.21
C LEU A 39 -12.64 8.69 -1.72
N SER A 40 -13.95 8.84 -1.68
CA SER A 40 -14.86 7.69 -1.56
C SER A 40 -14.95 6.94 -2.90
N TYR A 41 -15.49 5.73 -2.88
CA TYR A 41 -15.73 4.98 -4.14
C TYR A 41 -16.74 5.70 -5.05
N ARG A 42 -17.67 6.46 -4.49
CA ARG A 42 -18.65 7.25 -5.23
C ARG A 42 -18.01 8.49 -5.87
N ASP A 43 -17.09 9.14 -5.18
CA ASP A 43 -16.35 10.26 -5.77
C ASP A 43 -15.51 9.80 -6.97
N VAL A 44 -14.92 8.58 -6.89
CA VAL A 44 -14.19 8.00 -8.02
C VAL A 44 -15.14 7.60 -9.17
N GLU A 45 -16.32 7.07 -8.89
CA GLU A 45 -17.39 6.80 -9.87
C GLU A 45 -17.76 8.09 -10.61
N GLU A 46 -18.05 9.17 -9.88
CA GLU A 46 -18.40 10.48 -10.42
C GLU A 46 -17.29 11.04 -11.34
N LEU A 47 -16.04 11.05 -10.85
CA LEU A 47 -14.88 11.50 -11.62
C LEU A 47 -14.63 10.70 -12.90
N LEU A 48 -14.95 9.40 -12.91
CA LEU A 48 -14.86 8.56 -14.11
C LEU A 48 -15.99 8.85 -15.07
N THR A 49 -17.22 9.05 -14.57
CA THR A 49 -18.39 9.42 -15.36
C THR A 49 -18.18 10.76 -16.08
N GLU A 50 -17.63 11.76 -15.41
CA GLU A 50 -17.26 13.05 -16.04
C GLU A 50 -16.29 12.88 -17.22
N ARG A 51 -15.53 11.79 -17.26
CA ARG A 51 -14.59 11.42 -18.32
C ARG A 51 -15.15 10.43 -19.34
N GLY A 52 -16.47 10.22 -19.30
CA GLY A 52 -17.17 9.30 -20.20
C GLY A 52 -16.94 7.83 -19.89
N VAL A 53 -16.51 7.47 -18.68
CA VAL A 53 -16.36 6.09 -18.25
C VAL A 53 -17.46 5.75 -17.26
N GLU A 54 -18.46 5.00 -17.72
CA GLU A 54 -19.58 4.55 -16.90
C GLU A 54 -19.17 3.29 -16.10
N VAL A 55 -19.04 3.44 -14.78
CA VAL A 55 -18.68 2.36 -13.86
C VAL A 55 -19.30 2.63 -12.50
N ASP A 56 -19.84 1.62 -11.85
CA ASP A 56 -20.40 1.73 -10.52
C ASP A 56 -19.35 1.65 -9.41
N HIS A 57 -19.64 2.27 -8.26
CA HIS A 57 -18.73 2.31 -7.10
C HIS A 57 -18.42 0.93 -6.50
N VAL A 58 -19.26 -0.09 -6.73
CA VAL A 58 -19.00 -1.46 -6.27
C VAL A 58 -17.90 -2.08 -7.15
N THR A 59 -17.91 -1.78 -8.43
CA THR A 59 -16.85 -2.18 -9.35
C THR A 59 -15.52 -1.50 -8.99
N VAL A 60 -15.52 -0.20 -8.70
CA VAL A 60 -14.35 0.52 -8.19
C VAL A 60 -13.83 -0.12 -6.89
N TYR A 61 -14.72 -0.46 -5.94
CA TYR A 61 -14.35 -1.18 -4.73
C TYR A 61 -13.66 -2.52 -5.03
N ARG A 62 -14.20 -3.32 -5.96
CA ARG A 62 -13.60 -4.59 -6.37
C ARG A 62 -12.22 -4.39 -7.00
N TRP A 63 -12.04 -3.34 -7.82
CA TRP A 63 -10.76 -2.99 -8.40
C TRP A 63 -9.73 -2.63 -7.33
N VAL A 64 -10.10 -1.80 -6.36
CA VAL A 64 -9.22 -1.44 -5.25
C VAL A 64 -8.76 -2.68 -4.50
N LEU A 65 -9.68 -3.58 -4.13
CA LEU A 65 -9.30 -4.79 -3.40
C LEU A 65 -8.41 -5.74 -4.21
N ARG A 66 -8.63 -5.82 -5.52
CA ARG A 66 -7.89 -6.72 -6.40
C ARG A 66 -6.53 -6.18 -6.81
N PHE A 67 -6.50 -4.92 -7.24
CA PHE A 67 -5.34 -4.37 -7.90
C PHE A 67 -4.39 -3.63 -6.98
N THR A 68 -4.81 -3.16 -5.80
CA THR A 68 -3.90 -2.51 -4.85
C THR A 68 -2.68 -3.36 -4.52
N PRO A 69 -2.79 -4.65 -4.14
CA PRO A 69 -1.62 -5.48 -3.88
C PRO A 69 -0.72 -5.65 -5.11
N LEU A 70 -1.31 -5.82 -6.29
CA LEU A 70 -0.58 -6.01 -7.55
C LEU A 70 0.19 -4.75 -7.98
N LEU A 71 -0.45 -3.58 -7.86
CA LEU A 71 0.20 -2.29 -8.10
C LEU A 71 1.30 -2.04 -7.08
N ALA A 72 1.05 -2.48 -5.85
CA ALA A 72 2.02 -2.46 -4.78
C ALA A 72 3.28 -3.25 -5.14
N ASP A 73 3.13 -4.46 -5.58
CA ASP A 73 4.25 -5.32 -5.95
C ASP A 73 4.97 -4.79 -7.20
N ALA A 74 4.23 -4.29 -8.18
CA ALA A 74 4.79 -3.68 -9.39
C ALA A 74 5.61 -2.41 -9.11
N ALA A 75 5.28 -1.66 -8.05
CA ALA A 75 5.99 -0.46 -7.65
C ALA A 75 7.28 -0.72 -6.85
N ARG A 76 7.48 -1.94 -6.32
CA ARG A 76 8.67 -2.27 -5.51
C ARG A 76 10.01 -1.95 -6.15
N PRO A 77 10.25 -2.25 -7.45
CA PRO A 77 11.51 -1.93 -8.09
C PRO A 77 11.81 -0.43 -8.21
N CYS A 78 10.77 0.41 -8.12
CA CYS A 78 10.91 1.87 -8.19
C CYS A 78 11.19 2.53 -6.83
N ARG A 79 11.28 1.73 -5.75
CA ARG A 79 11.61 2.23 -4.40
C ARG A 79 13.10 2.40 -4.26
N HIS A 80 13.49 3.37 -3.44
CA HIS A 80 14.86 3.44 -2.95
C HIS A 80 15.21 2.18 -2.15
N ALA A 81 16.49 1.86 -2.08
CA ALA A 81 16.95 0.87 -1.12
C ALA A 81 16.48 1.28 0.29
N VAL A 82 15.95 0.32 1.02
CA VAL A 82 15.45 0.57 2.38
C VAL A 82 16.63 0.96 3.27
N GLY A 83 16.47 2.04 4.04
CA GLY A 83 17.46 2.46 5.01
C GLY A 83 17.51 1.51 6.21
N ASP A 84 18.61 1.60 6.95
CA ASP A 84 18.95 0.73 8.07
C ASP A 84 18.53 1.31 9.45
N ARG A 85 17.95 2.51 9.48
CA ARG A 85 17.41 3.14 10.69
C ARG A 85 15.90 3.24 10.58
N TRP A 86 15.21 2.50 11.45
CA TRP A 86 13.76 2.38 11.39
C TRP A 86 13.07 3.15 12.50
N GLN A 87 12.04 3.87 12.17
CA GLN A 87 11.11 4.48 13.14
C GLN A 87 9.82 3.67 13.11
N VAL A 88 9.45 3.14 14.25
CA VAL A 88 8.31 2.23 14.41
C VAL A 88 7.37 2.80 15.44
N ASP A 89 6.10 2.81 15.09
CA ASP A 89 5.03 3.20 16.01
C ASP A 89 3.73 2.50 15.63
N GLU A 90 2.80 2.43 16.55
CA GLU A 90 1.48 1.97 16.26
C GLU A 90 0.43 3.05 16.50
N THR A 91 -0.55 3.06 15.63
CA THR A 91 -1.75 3.85 15.78
C THR A 91 -2.99 2.95 15.78
N TYR A 92 -4.14 3.51 15.96
CA TYR A 92 -5.39 2.76 15.94
C TYR A 92 -6.39 3.34 14.95
N VAL A 93 -7.15 2.45 14.33
CA VAL A 93 -8.24 2.78 13.40
C VAL A 93 -9.47 1.96 13.75
N LYS A 94 -10.65 2.48 13.41
CA LYS A 94 -11.91 1.76 13.65
C LYS A 94 -12.30 1.00 12.38
N VAL A 95 -12.46 -0.32 12.52
CA VAL A 95 -12.92 -1.21 11.44
C VAL A 95 -14.17 -1.92 11.91
N THR A 96 -15.29 -1.76 11.21
CA THR A 96 -16.58 -2.36 11.60
C THR A 96 -16.95 -2.07 13.06
N GLY A 97 -16.68 -0.83 13.52
CA GLY A 97 -16.93 -0.45 14.90
C GLY A 97 -15.90 -0.92 15.92
N GLN A 98 -14.98 -1.81 15.58
CA GLN A 98 -13.97 -2.36 16.46
C GLN A 98 -12.61 -1.68 16.24
N TRP A 99 -11.88 -1.45 17.34
CA TRP A 99 -10.53 -0.91 17.27
C TRP A 99 -9.56 -1.94 16.70
N ARG A 100 -8.70 -1.50 15.79
CA ARG A 100 -7.56 -2.24 15.24
C ARG A 100 -6.31 -1.41 15.39
N TYR A 101 -5.20 -2.05 15.69
CA TYR A 101 -3.89 -1.43 15.81
C TYR A 101 -3.16 -1.56 14.47
N VAL A 102 -2.57 -0.47 14.03
CA VAL A 102 -1.81 -0.37 12.80
C VAL A 102 -0.35 -0.10 13.17
N TYR A 103 0.45 -1.13 13.14
CA TYR A 103 1.91 -1.03 13.27
C TYR A 103 2.49 -0.54 11.95
N ARG A 104 3.39 0.40 12.02
CA ARG A 104 4.01 0.99 10.84
C ARG A 104 5.49 1.26 11.10
N ALA A 105 6.35 0.92 10.14
CA ALA A 105 7.75 1.28 10.13
C ALA A 105 8.05 2.16 8.92
N ILE A 106 8.83 3.20 9.16
CA ILE A 106 9.45 4.04 8.12
C ILE A 106 10.96 4.07 8.33
N ASP A 107 11.70 4.23 7.26
CA ASP A 107 13.15 4.44 7.35
C ASP A 107 13.51 5.92 7.60
N GLN A 108 14.81 6.20 7.75
CA GLN A 108 15.32 7.55 7.95
C GLN A 108 15.00 8.51 6.79
N PHE A 109 14.63 8.00 5.63
CA PHE A 109 14.25 8.79 4.45
C PHE A 109 12.73 9.03 4.38
N GLY A 110 11.96 8.39 5.29
CA GLY A 110 10.49 8.45 5.33
C GLY A 110 9.82 7.44 4.39
N GLN A 111 10.57 6.50 3.81
CA GLN A 111 9.99 5.40 3.04
C GLN A 111 9.35 4.39 3.98
N VAL A 112 8.11 4.02 3.68
CA VAL A 112 7.42 2.99 4.47
C VAL A 112 8.03 1.62 4.20
N ILE A 113 8.44 0.97 5.26
CA ILE A 113 9.05 -0.37 5.27
C ILE A 113 7.97 -1.44 5.23
N ASP A 114 7.11 -1.43 6.23
CA ASP A 114 5.97 -2.35 6.32
C ASP A 114 4.83 -1.74 7.13
N VAL A 115 3.62 -2.27 6.90
CA VAL A 115 2.41 -1.91 7.64
C VAL A 115 1.67 -3.19 8.03
N PHE A 116 1.34 -3.32 9.31
CA PHE A 116 0.66 -4.50 9.84
C PHE A 116 -0.57 -4.12 10.67
N VAL A 117 -1.72 -4.70 10.32
CA VAL A 117 -2.98 -4.48 11.03
C VAL A 117 -3.25 -5.65 11.96
N SER A 118 -3.35 -5.35 13.26
CA SER A 118 -3.61 -6.32 14.32
C SER A 118 -4.88 -6.02 15.10
N ALA A 119 -5.51 -7.07 15.63
CA ALA A 119 -6.62 -6.92 16.59
C ALA A 119 -6.13 -6.57 18.01
N ARG A 120 -4.86 -6.78 18.30
CA ARG A 120 -4.27 -6.57 19.63
C ARG A 120 -3.01 -5.72 19.56
N ARG A 121 -2.74 -4.99 20.65
CA ARG A 121 -1.48 -4.28 20.91
C ARG A 121 -0.72 -5.07 22.00
N ASP A 122 0.03 -6.07 21.56
CA ASP A 122 0.79 -6.93 22.47
C ASP A 122 2.14 -7.33 21.84
N ALA A 123 3.02 -7.94 22.64
CA ALA A 123 4.33 -8.42 22.19
C ALA A 123 4.25 -9.40 21.02
N LYS A 124 3.19 -10.22 20.94
CA LYS A 124 2.97 -11.15 19.84
C LYS A 124 2.67 -10.43 18.52
N ALA A 125 1.91 -9.34 18.58
CA ALA A 125 1.64 -8.51 17.41
C ALA A 125 2.91 -7.76 16.96
N ALA A 126 3.66 -7.18 17.91
CA ALA A 126 4.93 -6.53 17.64
C ALA A 126 5.94 -7.50 17.01
N ARG A 127 6.07 -8.72 17.54
CA ARG A 127 6.92 -9.78 16.97
C ARG A 127 6.58 -10.06 15.52
N ARG A 128 5.32 -10.35 15.22
CA ARG A 128 4.85 -10.62 13.85
C ARG A 128 5.12 -9.47 12.91
N PHE A 129 5.00 -8.25 13.40
CA PHE A 129 5.29 -7.06 12.62
C PHE A 129 6.78 -7.01 12.24
N PHE A 130 7.70 -7.14 13.20
CA PHE A 130 9.14 -7.11 12.94
C PHE A 130 9.61 -8.27 12.06
N GLU A 131 9.14 -9.50 12.31
CA GLU A 131 9.41 -10.65 11.45
C GLU A 131 9.01 -10.38 9.98
N ARG A 132 7.85 -9.75 9.77
CA ARG A 132 7.39 -9.37 8.43
C ARG A 132 8.25 -8.29 7.82
N ALA A 133 8.57 -7.23 8.57
CA ALA A 133 9.35 -6.10 8.09
C ALA A 133 10.76 -6.55 7.65
N VAL A 134 11.44 -7.34 8.47
CA VAL A 134 12.74 -7.94 8.15
C VAL A 134 12.60 -8.91 6.96
N GLY A 135 11.59 -9.76 6.97
CA GLY A 135 11.33 -10.70 5.87
C GLY A 135 11.07 -10.02 4.52
N ALA A 136 10.39 -8.87 4.53
CA ALA A 136 10.07 -8.11 3.32
C ALA A 136 11.27 -7.33 2.77
N THR A 137 12.11 -6.78 3.64
CA THR A 137 13.27 -5.97 3.26
C THR A 137 14.53 -6.79 3.03
N LYS A 138 14.63 -7.96 3.67
CA LYS A 138 15.86 -8.77 3.78
C LYS A 138 17.02 -8.00 4.42
N LEU A 139 16.71 -6.98 5.20
CA LEU A 139 17.66 -6.10 5.88
C LEU A 139 17.39 -6.14 7.38
N THR A 140 18.45 -6.30 8.16
CA THR A 140 18.43 -6.12 9.62
C THR A 140 18.81 -4.67 9.93
N PRO A 141 17.94 -3.89 10.57
CA PRO A 141 18.24 -2.51 10.90
C PRO A 141 19.38 -2.42 11.92
N VAL A 142 20.17 -1.35 11.84
CA VAL A 142 21.19 -1.02 12.85
C VAL A 142 20.59 -0.20 14.01
N GLU A 143 19.50 0.49 13.75
CA GLU A 143 18.78 1.30 14.73
C GLU A 143 17.28 1.14 14.58
N VAL A 144 16.59 0.96 15.71
CA VAL A 144 15.13 0.95 15.78
C VAL A 144 14.67 1.95 16.82
N VAL A 145 13.91 2.94 16.39
CA VAL A 145 13.29 3.94 17.26
C VAL A 145 11.83 3.53 17.47
N THR A 146 11.39 3.44 18.74
CA THR A 146 10.00 3.20 19.11
C THR A 146 9.54 4.19 20.17
N ASP A 147 8.24 4.18 20.48
CA ASP A 147 7.76 4.77 21.74
C ASP A 147 8.22 3.92 22.94
N GLN A 148 7.87 4.36 24.14
CA GLN A 148 8.23 3.67 25.39
C GLN A 148 7.29 2.49 25.71
N ALA A 149 6.56 1.94 24.76
CA ALA A 149 5.65 0.82 25.00
C ALA A 149 6.42 -0.43 25.42
N SER A 150 5.99 -1.04 26.51
CA SER A 150 6.64 -2.21 27.14
C SER A 150 6.70 -3.45 26.26
N ALA A 151 5.95 -3.48 25.16
CA ALA A 151 5.93 -4.61 24.23
C ALA A 151 7.19 -4.71 23.34
N TYR A 152 7.91 -3.60 23.12
CA TYR A 152 9.01 -3.56 22.16
C TYR A 152 10.36 -4.09 22.69
N PRO A 153 10.84 -3.73 23.91
CA PRO A 153 12.20 -4.07 24.33
C PRO A 153 12.51 -5.58 24.23
N ALA A 154 11.68 -6.41 24.84
CA ALA A 154 11.90 -7.86 24.84
C ALA A 154 11.81 -8.48 23.42
N VAL A 155 10.93 -7.96 22.57
CA VAL A 155 10.79 -8.43 21.19
C VAL A 155 12.01 -8.04 20.35
N LEU A 156 12.52 -6.82 20.51
CA LEU A 156 13.69 -6.34 19.78
C LEU A 156 14.97 -7.05 20.24
N GLU A 157 15.14 -7.25 21.55
CA GLU A 157 16.27 -8.00 22.10
C GLU A 157 16.35 -9.43 21.54
N GLU A 158 15.21 -10.07 21.35
CA GLU A 158 15.16 -11.42 20.79
C GLU A 158 15.34 -11.48 19.28
N LEU A 159 14.65 -10.60 18.51
CA LEU A 159 14.64 -10.65 17.05
C LEU A 159 15.76 -9.86 16.39
N LEU A 160 16.21 -8.80 17.02
CA LEU A 160 17.16 -7.83 16.47
C LEU A 160 18.23 -7.45 17.53
N PRO A 161 18.94 -8.43 18.11
CA PRO A 161 19.86 -8.17 19.23
C PRO A 161 21.03 -7.24 18.86
N ALA A 162 21.35 -7.11 17.58
CA ALA A 162 22.39 -6.21 17.08
C ALA A 162 21.90 -4.79 16.82
N ALA A 163 20.58 -4.56 16.83
CA ALA A 163 20.01 -3.24 16.57
C ALA A 163 20.01 -2.39 17.83
N TRP A 164 20.45 -1.14 17.69
CA TRP A 164 20.32 -0.18 18.78
C TRP A 164 18.87 0.27 18.95
N HIS A 165 18.26 -0.08 20.07
CA HIS A 165 16.90 0.34 20.40
C HIS A 165 16.90 1.70 21.10
N ARG A 166 16.22 2.68 20.50
CA ARG A 166 16.05 4.04 21.03
C ARG A 166 14.60 4.35 21.34
N THR A 167 14.40 5.06 22.46
CA THR A 167 13.06 5.51 22.92
C THR A 167 13.07 7.00 23.28
N ASP A 168 13.93 7.79 22.61
CA ASP A 168 14.05 9.20 22.91
C ASP A 168 12.79 9.98 22.56
N GLN A 169 12.48 10.95 23.41
CA GLN A 169 11.37 11.86 23.17
C GLN A 169 11.56 12.58 21.81
N TYR A 170 10.50 12.65 21.03
CA TYR A 170 10.44 13.23 19.68
C TYR A 170 11.18 12.45 18.57
N ALA A 171 11.87 11.37 18.87
CA ALA A 171 12.55 10.58 17.83
C ALA A 171 11.55 9.93 16.85
N ASN A 172 10.31 9.74 17.26
CA ASN A 172 9.21 9.14 16.48
C ASN A 172 8.31 10.14 15.74
N ASN A 173 8.58 11.46 15.78
CA ASN A 173 7.71 12.49 15.19
C ASN A 173 7.38 12.25 13.72
N ARG A 174 8.28 11.64 12.95
CA ARG A 174 8.05 11.35 11.52
C ARG A 174 6.98 10.29 11.29
N VAL A 175 7.01 9.20 12.05
CA VAL A 175 5.99 8.15 11.93
C VAL A 175 4.66 8.61 12.50
N GLU A 176 4.65 9.45 13.52
CA GLU A 176 3.44 10.10 14.04
C GLU A 176 2.80 11.01 12.99
N ALA A 177 3.59 11.83 12.28
CA ALA A 177 3.11 12.66 11.18
C ALA A 177 2.52 11.82 10.04
N ASP A 178 3.10 10.65 9.78
CA ASP A 178 2.62 9.69 8.80
C ASP A 178 1.29 9.05 9.22
N HIS A 179 1.12 8.73 10.50
CA HIS A 179 -0.16 8.32 11.08
C HIS A 179 -1.25 9.40 10.95
N GLY A 180 -0.88 10.67 11.12
CA GLY A 180 -1.77 11.80 10.91
C GLY A 180 -2.30 11.84 9.47
N ARG A 181 -1.43 11.64 8.48
CA ARG A 181 -1.79 11.56 7.06
C ARG A 181 -2.73 10.39 6.77
N LEU A 182 -2.42 9.19 7.31
CA LEU A 182 -3.30 8.02 7.19
C LEU A 182 -4.70 8.32 7.73
N LYS A 183 -4.79 8.86 8.95
CA LYS A 183 -6.09 9.19 9.56
C LYS A 183 -6.86 10.24 8.77
N ALA A 184 -6.20 11.30 8.30
CA ALA A 184 -6.81 12.33 7.48
C ALA A 184 -7.41 11.75 6.18
N ARG A 185 -6.71 10.79 5.56
CA ARG A 185 -7.18 10.12 4.35
C ARG A 185 -8.36 9.18 4.62
N LEU A 186 -8.38 8.48 5.75
CA LEU A 186 -9.47 7.55 6.07
C LEU A 186 -10.78 8.25 6.42
N ARG A 187 -10.77 9.54 6.81
CA ARG A 187 -11.97 10.31 7.15
C ARG A 187 -13.00 10.38 6.02
N PRO A 188 -12.65 10.85 4.79
CA PRO A 188 -13.62 10.96 3.69
C PRO A 188 -14.07 9.59 3.17
N MET A 189 -13.31 8.53 3.42
CA MET A 189 -13.69 7.16 3.02
C MET A 189 -14.87 6.58 3.83
N ARG A 190 -15.44 7.34 4.77
CA ARG A 190 -16.55 6.91 5.65
C ARG A 190 -16.27 5.63 6.44
N GLY A 191 -14.99 5.40 6.77
CA GLY A 191 -14.54 4.29 7.60
C GLY A 191 -14.32 2.98 6.84
N LEU A 192 -13.69 2.07 7.53
CA LEU A 192 -13.33 0.74 7.04
C LEU A 192 -14.37 -0.27 7.50
N LYS A 193 -15.04 -0.94 6.56
CA LYS A 193 -16.17 -1.84 6.84
C LYS A 193 -15.78 -3.32 6.98
N HIS A 194 -14.56 -3.72 6.61
CA HIS A 194 -14.08 -5.10 6.68
C HIS A 194 -12.58 -5.13 6.94
N ASP A 195 -12.12 -6.09 7.76
CA ASP A 195 -10.68 -6.28 8.06
C ASP A 195 -9.86 -6.51 6.79
N ARG A 196 -10.39 -7.24 5.80
CA ARG A 196 -9.72 -7.45 4.51
C ARG A 196 -9.49 -6.13 3.76
N SER A 197 -10.54 -5.31 3.66
CA SER A 197 -10.45 -4.00 3.00
C SER A 197 -9.50 -3.08 3.75
N ALA A 198 -9.55 -3.09 5.08
CA ALA A 198 -8.64 -2.30 5.91
C ALA A 198 -7.17 -2.64 5.64
N ARG A 199 -6.83 -3.93 5.62
CA ARG A 199 -5.46 -4.39 5.33
C ARG A 199 -4.98 -3.97 3.95
N VAL A 200 -5.84 -4.09 2.93
CA VAL A 200 -5.50 -3.71 1.55
C VAL A 200 -5.31 -2.20 1.43
N ILE A 201 -6.24 -1.41 1.97
CA ILE A 201 -6.22 0.05 1.85
C ILE A 201 -5.05 0.64 2.67
N ILE A 202 -4.88 0.20 3.91
CA ILE A 202 -3.81 0.69 4.79
C ILE A 202 -2.44 0.22 4.27
N GLY A 203 -2.34 -1.02 3.78
CA GLY A 203 -1.13 -1.52 3.14
C GLY A 203 -0.81 -0.84 1.81
N GLY A 204 -1.82 -0.46 1.04
CA GLY A 204 -1.67 0.33 -0.18
C GLY A 204 -1.24 1.78 0.05
N ASP A 205 -1.43 2.29 1.29
CA ASP A 205 -0.99 3.61 1.73
C ASP A 205 0.49 3.66 2.15
N ALA A 206 1.25 2.66 1.83
CA ALA A 206 2.66 2.56 2.21
C ALA A 206 3.57 3.69 1.65
N GLY A 207 3.05 4.91 1.58
CA GLY A 207 3.79 6.15 1.32
C GLY A 207 3.50 6.85 -0.01
N PRO A 208 3.67 8.19 -0.07
CA PRO A 208 3.45 8.99 -1.27
C PRO A 208 4.38 8.64 -2.44
N GLY A 209 5.54 8.03 -2.19
CA GLY A 209 6.45 7.52 -3.22
C GLY A 209 5.93 6.26 -3.92
N TYR A 210 5.06 5.51 -3.26
CA TYR A 210 4.59 4.22 -3.72
C TYR A 210 3.75 4.27 -5.01
N VAL A 211 2.88 5.27 -5.13
CA VAL A 211 2.00 5.45 -6.29
C VAL A 211 2.62 6.42 -7.31
N GLN A 212 3.57 7.25 -6.88
CA GLN A 212 4.17 8.28 -7.72
C GLN A 212 5.26 7.73 -8.64
N ALA A 213 6.08 6.78 -8.16
CA ALA A 213 7.21 6.25 -8.92
C ALA A 213 6.80 5.39 -10.13
N THR A 214 5.62 4.75 -10.10
CA THR A 214 5.15 3.88 -11.19
C THR A 214 4.55 4.64 -12.38
N TRP A 215 4.30 5.97 -12.26
CA TRP A 215 3.50 6.69 -13.25
C TRP A 215 4.22 7.83 -13.96
N THR A 216 5.45 8.13 -13.61
CA THR A 216 6.25 9.12 -14.35
C THR A 216 6.71 8.64 -15.73
N SER A 217 6.60 7.32 -16.01
CA SER A 217 6.97 6.73 -17.30
C SER A 217 5.77 6.36 -18.19
N SER A 218 4.55 6.43 -17.69
CA SER A 218 3.35 6.19 -18.48
C SER A 218 2.84 7.51 -19.05
N ALA A 219 3.02 7.70 -20.34
CA ALA A 219 2.51 8.84 -21.09
C ALA A 219 1.05 9.13 -20.74
N ALA A 220 0.75 10.42 -20.57
CA ALA A 220 -0.53 10.97 -20.19
C ALA A 220 -1.70 10.23 -20.89
N TRP A 221 -2.54 9.55 -20.06
CA TRP A 221 -3.81 9.06 -20.53
C TRP A 221 -4.66 10.25 -21.00
N GLN A 222 -4.90 10.34 -22.29
CA GLN A 222 -5.91 11.19 -22.87
C GLN A 222 -7.09 10.31 -23.24
N PRO A 223 -8.32 10.62 -22.79
CA PRO A 223 -9.50 9.91 -23.28
C PRO A 223 -9.57 10.11 -24.80
N ARG A 224 -9.66 9.02 -25.54
CA ARG A 224 -10.02 9.12 -26.96
C ARG A 224 -11.38 9.79 -27.04
N ALA A 225 -11.44 10.95 -27.68
CA ALA A 225 -12.68 11.62 -28.00
C ALA A 225 -13.61 10.59 -28.69
N ARG A 226 -14.87 10.52 -28.24
CA ARG A 226 -15.89 9.78 -28.98
C ARG A 226 -15.85 10.26 -30.43
N PRO A 227 -15.89 9.37 -31.42
CA PRO A 227 -16.21 9.80 -32.76
C PRO A 227 -17.60 10.44 -32.72
N GLU A 228 -17.68 11.71 -33.10
CA GLU A 228 -18.95 12.38 -33.30
C GLU A 228 -19.78 11.50 -34.22
N ALA A 229 -21.00 11.12 -33.75
CA ALA A 229 -21.98 10.50 -34.60
C ALA A 229 -22.25 11.48 -35.74
N ALA A 230 -21.87 11.08 -36.97
CA ALA A 230 -22.24 11.81 -38.14
C ALA A 230 -23.77 11.85 -38.21
N GLU A 231 -24.31 13.03 -37.98
CA GLU A 231 -25.72 13.31 -38.29
C GLU A 231 -25.87 13.25 -39.82
N THR A 232 -26.68 12.33 -40.27
CA THR A 232 -27.24 12.31 -41.60
C THR A 232 -28.74 12.50 -41.51
#